data_1fa42412aba9a24390e87bd0bbcfe4a1
#
_entry.id   1fa42412aba9a24390e87bd0bbcfe4a1
#
_cell.length_a   1.000
_cell.length_b   1.000
_cell.length_c   1.000
_cell.angle_alpha   90.00
_cell.angle_beta   90.00
_cell.angle_gamma   90.00
#
_symmetry.space_group_name_H-M   'P 1'
#
loop_
_entity.id
_entity.type
_entity.pdbx_description
1 polymer ?
#
loop_
_entity_poly.entity_id
_entity_poly.type
_entity_poly.pdbx_seq_one_letter_code
_entity_poly.pdbx_strand_id
1 'polypeptide(L)'
;MTRRVVLLHGIWMPGVVMAWLAARLRQAGFACETFGYYGVAQGPERASAALVDTLAHAPCHVVAHSLGGLVAMQALVEHPQLPVERLLCLGSPLRGSGAAQGMRRHAWSAMTLGRAATLLESGFSAWSGRTEVGMIAGTSPVGLGHLFGGFHGEHDGSVSVEETRLPGLADHAVVHASHSGMLFSPEVAALATAFLQRGRFAPDPAAA
;
A
#
# COMPACT_ATOMS: atom_id res chain seq x y z
N MET A 1 0.29 11.49 20.35
CA MET A 1 0.14 11.09 18.94
C MET A 1 1.34 10.26 18.52
N THR A 2 1.11 9.11 17.92
CA THR A 2 2.15 8.25 17.34
C THR A 2 2.88 8.98 16.22
N ARG A 3 4.21 9.05 16.29
CA ARG A 3 5.03 9.74 15.28
C ARG A 3 5.84 8.80 14.41
N ARG A 4 6.03 7.56 14.84
CA ARG A 4 6.79 6.54 14.10
C ARG A 4 5.99 6.09 12.88
N VAL A 5 6.62 6.07 11.70
CA VAL A 5 6.03 5.60 10.45
C VAL A 5 6.97 4.59 9.81
N VAL A 6 6.47 3.40 9.54
CA VAL A 6 7.16 2.34 8.80
C VAL A 6 6.69 2.38 7.34
N LEU A 7 7.62 2.54 6.40
CA LEU A 7 7.30 2.62 4.98
C LEU A 7 7.66 1.31 4.27
N LEU A 8 6.72 0.75 3.52
CA LEU A 8 6.87 -0.47 2.73
C LEU A 8 6.78 -0.16 1.23
N HIS A 9 7.77 -0.62 0.47
CA HIS A 9 7.78 -0.48 -0.99
C HIS A 9 6.96 -1.58 -1.71
N GLY A 10 6.75 -1.43 -3.01
CA GLY A 10 6.10 -2.41 -3.87
C GLY A 10 7.04 -3.51 -4.36
N ILE A 11 6.47 -4.40 -5.18
CA ILE A 11 7.24 -5.47 -5.86
C ILE A 11 8.26 -4.85 -6.84
N TRP A 12 9.43 -5.49 -6.99
CA TRP A 12 10.54 -5.08 -7.87
C TRP A 12 11.12 -3.68 -7.59
N MET A 13 10.80 -3.08 -6.45
CA MET A 13 11.29 -1.76 -6.09
C MET A 13 12.24 -1.85 -4.89
N PRO A 14 13.39 -1.15 -4.92
CA PRO A 14 14.22 -1.02 -3.72
C PRO A 14 13.57 -0.04 -2.74
N GLY A 15 13.82 -0.21 -1.44
CA GLY A 15 13.25 0.65 -0.40
C GLY A 15 13.56 2.15 -0.57
N VAL A 16 14.64 2.49 -1.26
CA VAL A 16 15.04 3.89 -1.53
C VAL A 16 13.97 4.69 -2.30
N VAL A 17 13.08 4.03 -3.06
CA VAL A 17 12.01 4.74 -3.78
C VAL A 17 11.02 5.43 -2.85
N MET A 18 10.94 4.99 -1.59
CA MET A 18 10.10 5.63 -0.56
C MET A 18 10.76 6.89 0.05
N ALA A 19 12.02 7.18 -0.28
CA ALA A 19 12.81 8.23 0.38
C ALA A 19 12.20 9.63 0.22
N TRP A 20 11.66 9.95 -0.95
CA TRP A 20 11.04 11.25 -1.19
C TRP A 20 9.79 11.45 -0.31
N LEU A 21 8.90 10.45 -0.29
CA LEU A 21 7.70 10.49 0.55
C LEU A 21 8.07 10.53 2.03
N ALA A 22 9.03 9.71 2.45
CA ALA A 22 9.57 9.72 3.81
C ALA A 22 10.11 11.10 4.21
N ALA A 23 10.80 11.81 3.29
CA ALA A 23 11.29 13.17 3.56
C ALA A 23 10.12 14.15 3.79
N ARG A 24 9.03 14.06 3.01
CA ARG A 24 7.83 14.87 3.20
C ARG A 24 7.14 14.59 4.54
N LEU A 25 7.00 13.32 4.91
CA LEU A 25 6.43 12.93 6.19
C LEU A 25 7.31 13.40 7.37
N ARG A 26 8.65 13.34 7.22
CA ARG A 26 9.57 13.90 8.24
C ARG A 26 9.39 15.41 8.41
N GLN A 27 9.21 16.15 7.32
CA GLN A 27 8.90 17.58 7.37
C GLN A 27 7.58 17.87 8.10
N ALA A 28 6.63 16.94 8.03
CA ALA A 28 5.36 17.00 8.78
C ALA A 28 5.48 16.51 10.24
N GLY A 29 6.68 16.17 10.72
CA GLY A 29 6.96 15.82 12.12
C GLY A 29 6.90 14.32 12.44
N PHE A 30 6.86 13.43 11.43
CA PHE A 30 6.93 11.99 11.65
C PHE A 30 8.37 11.47 11.68
N ALA A 31 8.60 10.41 12.46
CA ALA A 31 9.84 9.65 12.47
C ALA A 31 9.71 8.46 11.51
N CYS A 32 10.31 8.57 10.31
CA CYS A 32 10.13 7.61 9.24
C CYS A 32 11.29 6.62 9.15
N GLU A 33 10.98 5.35 9.05
CA GLU A 33 11.92 4.28 8.70
C GLU A 33 11.38 3.48 7.51
N THR A 34 12.28 2.97 6.68
CA THR A 34 11.90 2.15 5.52
C THR A 34 12.17 0.69 5.83
N PHE A 35 11.14 -0.13 5.75
CA PHE A 35 11.24 -1.58 5.84
C PHE A 35 11.58 -2.14 4.45
N GLY A 36 12.78 -2.72 4.32
CA GLY A 36 13.24 -3.36 3.10
C GLY A 36 12.96 -4.86 3.11
N TYR A 37 12.35 -5.37 2.05
CA TYR A 37 12.13 -6.79 1.88
C TYR A 37 12.25 -7.21 0.41
N TYR A 38 12.62 -8.47 0.18
CA TYR A 38 12.74 -9.03 -1.17
C TYR A 38 11.47 -9.83 -1.51
N GLY A 39 10.38 -9.12 -1.84
CA GLY A 39 9.05 -9.70 -2.04
C GLY A 39 8.98 -10.82 -3.09
N VAL A 40 9.85 -10.82 -4.09
CA VAL A 40 9.93 -11.89 -5.11
C VAL A 40 10.73 -13.09 -4.61
N ALA A 41 11.90 -12.85 -3.98
CA ALA A 41 12.84 -13.91 -3.60
C ALA A 41 12.44 -14.64 -2.30
N GLN A 42 11.93 -13.90 -1.32
CA GLN A 42 11.63 -14.46 0.02
C GLN A 42 10.16 -14.89 0.22
N GLY A 43 9.26 -14.39 -0.62
CA GLY A 43 7.82 -14.60 -0.50
C GLY A 43 7.14 -13.69 0.53
N PRO A 44 5.82 -13.49 0.40
CA PRO A 44 5.07 -12.59 1.28
C PRO A 44 5.01 -13.08 2.73
N GLU A 45 5.04 -14.39 2.99
CA GLU A 45 4.98 -14.94 4.34
C GLU A 45 6.21 -14.57 5.18
N ARG A 46 7.42 -14.66 4.58
CA ARG A 46 8.65 -14.24 5.26
C ARG A 46 8.75 -12.74 5.43
N ALA A 47 8.28 -11.99 4.42
CA ALA A 47 8.19 -10.54 4.50
C ALA A 47 7.21 -10.12 5.61
N SER A 48 6.07 -10.79 5.73
CA SER A 48 5.09 -10.58 6.80
C SER A 48 5.69 -10.85 8.18
N ALA A 49 6.38 -11.99 8.37
CA ALA A 49 7.01 -12.34 9.66
C ALA A 49 8.06 -11.31 10.10
N ALA A 50 8.96 -10.90 9.21
CA ALA A 50 9.97 -9.88 9.50
C ALA A 50 9.34 -8.49 9.77
N LEU A 51 8.23 -8.17 9.10
CA LEU A 51 7.47 -6.96 9.34
C LEU A 51 6.83 -6.98 10.74
N VAL A 52 6.28 -8.12 11.16
CA VAL A 52 5.68 -8.29 12.50
C VAL A 52 6.68 -7.91 13.59
N ASP A 53 7.91 -8.41 13.51
CA ASP A 53 8.96 -8.06 14.48
C ASP A 53 9.24 -6.55 14.51
N THR A 54 9.28 -5.91 13.33
CA THR A 54 9.47 -4.46 13.23
C THR A 54 8.30 -3.69 13.83
N LEU A 55 7.06 -4.09 13.53
CA LEU A 55 5.86 -3.41 14.00
C LEU A 55 5.58 -3.62 15.50
N ALA A 56 5.97 -4.77 16.04
CA ALA A 56 5.77 -5.08 17.46
C ALA A 56 6.61 -4.22 18.42
N HIS A 57 7.68 -3.59 17.93
CA HIS A 57 8.66 -2.86 18.75
C HIS A 57 8.07 -1.65 19.49
N ALA A 58 7.19 -0.89 18.84
CA ALA A 58 6.54 0.29 19.42
C ALA A 58 5.33 0.72 18.57
N PRO A 59 4.38 1.47 19.14
CA PRO A 59 3.26 2.04 18.40
C PRO A 59 3.73 2.79 17.15
N CYS A 60 3.08 2.54 16.03
CA CYS A 60 3.44 3.12 14.75
C CYS A 60 2.25 3.30 13.81
N HIS A 61 2.47 4.07 12.76
CA HIS A 61 1.70 4.02 11.53
C HIS A 61 2.49 3.26 10.46
N VAL A 62 1.79 2.80 9.43
CA VAL A 62 2.38 2.15 8.26
C VAL A 62 1.95 2.89 7.01
N VAL A 63 2.90 3.15 6.09
CA VAL A 63 2.60 3.62 4.73
C VAL A 63 3.15 2.61 3.76
N ALA A 64 2.28 2.03 2.95
CA ALA A 64 2.63 0.90 2.12
C ALA A 64 2.20 1.10 0.66
N HIS A 65 3.11 0.86 -0.28
CA HIS A 65 2.86 1.00 -1.70
C HIS A 65 2.65 -0.36 -2.37
N SER A 66 1.60 -0.48 -3.21
CA SER A 66 1.38 -1.65 -4.08
C SER A 66 1.32 -2.97 -3.28
N LEU A 67 2.16 -3.95 -3.59
CA LEU A 67 2.29 -5.22 -2.84
C LEU A 67 2.56 -5.00 -1.35
N GLY A 68 3.28 -3.93 -0.98
CA GLY A 68 3.54 -3.60 0.42
C GLY A 68 2.27 -3.47 1.26
N GLY A 69 1.18 -2.95 0.67
CA GLY A 69 -0.12 -2.86 1.34
C GLY A 69 -0.73 -4.22 1.64
N LEU A 70 -0.64 -5.17 0.71
CA LEU A 70 -1.10 -6.55 0.93
C LEU A 70 -0.28 -7.26 2.01
N VAL A 71 1.05 -7.08 2.02
CA VAL A 71 1.94 -7.63 3.06
C VAL A 71 1.60 -7.04 4.44
N ALA A 72 1.37 -5.73 4.52
CA ALA A 72 0.98 -5.08 5.77
C ALA A 72 -0.40 -5.56 6.26
N MET A 73 -1.38 -5.66 5.36
CA MET A 73 -2.71 -6.20 5.68
C MET A 73 -2.64 -7.64 6.17
N GLN A 74 -1.85 -8.50 5.51
CA GLN A 74 -1.65 -9.89 5.94
C GLN A 74 -1.07 -9.97 7.35
N ALA A 75 -0.02 -9.17 7.65
CA ALA A 75 0.56 -9.10 8.99
C ALA A 75 -0.47 -8.69 10.05
N LEU A 76 -1.36 -7.72 9.74
CA LEU A 76 -2.40 -7.27 10.66
C LEU A 76 -3.54 -8.27 10.84
N VAL A 77 -3.86 -9.08 9.82
CA VAL A 77 -4.83 -10.19 9.91
C VAL A 77 -4.29 -11.30 10.81
N GLU A 78 -3.03 -11.69 10.59
CA GLU A 78 -2.38 -12.77 11.36
C GLU A 78 -2.04 -12.33 12.79
N HIS A 79 -1.77 -11.04 13.01
CA HIS A 79 -1.34 -10.49 14.28
C HIS A 79 -2.16 -9.24 14.67
N PRO A 80 -3.46 -9.40 15.03
CA PRO A 80 -4.36 -8.28 15.30
C PRO A 80 -3.99 -7.45 16.53
N GLN A 81 -3.05 -7.94 17.37
CA GLN A 81 -2.51 -7.25 18.54
C GLN A 81 -1.41 -6.23 18.20
N LEU A 82 -0.88 -6.22 16.97
CA LEU A 82 0.19 -5.28 16.60
C LEU A 82 -0.22 -3.82 16.88
N PRO A 83 0.69 -3.01 17.46
CA PRO A 83 0.38 -1.64 17.85
C PRO A 83 0.43 -0.68 16.65
N VAL A 84 -0.28 -1.04 15.58
CA VAL A 84 -0.42 -0.21 14.38
C VAL A 84 -1.73 0.58 14.49
N GLU A 85 -1.59 1.91 14.60
CA GLU A 85 -2.74 2.80 14.71
C GLU A 85 -3.41 3.01 13.35
N ARG A 86 -2.62 3.33 12.31
CA ARG A 86 -3.08 3.57 10.94
C ARG A 86 -2.21 2.86 9.91
N LEU A 87 -2.86 2.29 8.90
CA LEU A 87 -2.24 1.79 7.68
C LEU A 87 -2.73 2.62 6.50
N LEU A 88 -1.84 3.32 5.81
CA LEU A 88 -2.13 3.98 4.55
C LEU A 88 -1.59 3.15 3.40
N CYS A 89 -2.47 2.71 2.51
CA CYS A 89 -2.13 2.00 1.28
C CYS A 89 -2.11 2.99 0.09
N LEU A 90 -1.10 2.88 -0.75
CA LEU A 90 -0.92 3.66 -1.98
C LEU A 90 -0.98 2.71 -3.17
N GLY A 91 -2.02 2.76 -3.98
CA GLY A 91 -2.20 1.92 -5.16
C GLY A 91 -2.09 0.41 -4.87
N SER A 92 -2.55 -0.05 -3.72
CA SER A 92 -2.52 -1.47 -3.36
C SER A 92 -3.79 -2.16 -3.84
N PRO A 93 -3.69 -3.27 -4.60
CA PRO A 93 -4.86 -4.00 -5.10
C PRO A 93 -5.44 -4.89 -3.98
N LEU A 94 -6.07 -4.26 -2.97
CA LEU A 94 -6.53 -4.96 -1.77
C LEU A 94 -7.62 -6.02 -2.05
N ARG A 95 -8.35 -5.91 -3.16
CA ARG A 95 -9.34 -6.91 -3.63
C ARG A 95 -8.75 -7.96 -4.58
N GLY A 96 -7.45 -7.96 -4.76
CA GLY A 96 -6.75 -8.77 -5.75
C GLY A 96 -6.46 -7.99 -7.04
N SER A 97 -5.55 -8.50 -7.86
CA SER A 97 -5.03 -7.84 -9.06
C SER A 97 -5.38 -8.62 -10.33
N GLY A 98 -6.19 -8.01 -11.21
CA GLY A 98 -6.45 -8.53 -12.55
C GLY A 98 -5.19 -8.58 -13.42
N ALA A 99 -4.28 -7.62 -13.25
CA ALA A 99 -2.98 -7.63 -13.92
C ALA A 99 -2.13 -8.84 -13.50
N ALA A 100 -2.10 -9.18 -12.19
CA ALA A 100 -1.41 -10.36 -11.70
C ALA A 100 -2.02 -11.67 -12.25
N GLN A 101 -3.35 -11.74 -12.33
CA GLN A 101 -4.07 -12.86 -12.94
C GLN A 101 -3.75 -12.99 -14.44
N GLY A 102 -3.66 -11.87 -15.17
CA GLY A 102 -3.25 -11.83 -16.58
C GLY A 102 -1.82 -12.32 -16.78
N MET A 103 -0.90 -11.91 -15.91
CA MET A 103 0.50 -12.33 -15.96
C MET A 103 0.67 -13.85 -15.77
N ARG A 104 -0.12 -14.51 -14.94
CA ARG A 104 -0.04 -15.97 -14.74
C ARG A 104 -0.34 -16.80 -15.99
N ARG A 105 -1.06 -16.26 -16.93
CA ARG A 105 -1.33 -16.96 -18.22
C ARG A 105 -0.08 -17.21 -19.04
N HIS A 106 1.02 -16.53 -18.71
CA HIS A 106 2.31 -16.71 -19.36
C HIS A 106 3.34 -17.26 -18.37
N ALA A 107 3.88 -18.44 -18.60
CA ALA A 107 4.78 -19.14 -17.68
C ALA A 107 6.01 -18.32 -17.24
N TRP A 108 6.58 -17.50 -18.14
CA TRP A 108 7.72 -16.64 -17.83
C TRP A 108 7.37 -15.50 -16.86
N SER A 109 6.15 -14.95 -16.96
CA SER A 109 5.72 -13.86 -16.10
C SER A 109 5.24 -14.34 -14.73
N ALA A 110 4.74 -15.57 -14.62
CA ALA A 110 4.47 -16.21 -13.34
C ALA A 110 5.74 -16.32 -12.48
N MET A 111 6.90 -16.59 -13.09
CA MET A 111 8.18 -16.61 -12.40
C MET A 111 8.59 -15.22 -11.85
N THR A 112 8.19 -14.13 -12.52
CA THR A 112 8.52 -12.76 -12.10
C THR A 112 7.70 -12.27 -10.92
N LEU A 113 6.49 -12.80 -10.70
CA LEU A 113 5.67 -12.55 -9.52
C LEU A 113 6.13 -13.39 -8.32
N GLY A 114 6.75 -14.55 -8.60
CA GLY A 114 7.24 -15.46 -7.59
C GLY A 114 6.13 -15.85 -6.58
N ARG A 115 6.51 -15.94 -5.32
CA ARG A 115 5.59 -16.30 -4.23
C ARG A 115 4.58 -15.21 -3.88
N ALA A 116 4.75 -13.99 -4.38
CA ALA A 116 3.79 -12.90 -4.19
C ALA A 116 2.51 -13.07 -5.03
N ALA A 117 2.51 -13.98 -6.03
CA ALA A 117 1.39 -14.17 -6.94
C ALA A 117 0.08 -14.49 -6.21
N THR A 118 0.09 -15.41 -5.26
CA THR A 118 -1.11 -15.83 -4.54
C THR A 118 -1.74 -14.68 -3.78
N LEU A 119 -0.94 -13.89 -3.04
CA LEU A 119 -1.44 -12.75 -2.28
C LEU A 119 -1.98 -11.63 -3.19
N LEU A 120 -1.30 -11.37 -4.32
CA LEU A 120 -1.75 -10.41 -5.31
C LEU A 120 -3.06 -10.82 -5.99
N GLU A 121 -3.30 -12.13 -6.18
CA GLU A 121 -4.48 -12.63 -6.87
C GLU A 121 -5.70 -12.73 -5.97
N SER A 122 -5.52 -13.22 -4.74
CA SER A 122 -6.64 -13.47 -3.83
C SER A 122 -7.16 -12.18 -3.18
N GLY A 123 -6.27 -11.25 -2.81
CA GLY A 123 -6.64 -10.07 -2.05
C GLY A 123 -7.40 -10.39 -0.76
N PHE A 124 -8.21 -9.42 -0.32
CA PHE A 124 -9.07 -9.51 0.87
C PHE A 124 -10.52 -9.25 0.50
N SER A 125 -11.46 -9.82 1.26
CA SER A 125 -12.91 -9.60 1.06
C SER A 125 -13.41 -8.35 1.79
N ALA A 126 -12.90 -8.09 3.00
CA ALA A 126 -13.21 -6.93 3.82
C ALA A 126 -12.12 -6.72 4.88
N TRP A 127 -12.08 -5.52 5.46
CA TRP A 127 -11.31 -5.21 6.65
C TRP A 127 -12.23 -4.98 7.84
N SER A 128 -11.96 -5.64 8.98
CA SER A 128 -12.70 -5.50 10.23
C SER A 128 -11.80 -5.38 11.45
N GLY A 129 -10.48 -5.18 11.22
CA GLY A 129 -9.50 -5.01 12.31
C GLY A 129 -9.60 -3.63 12.98
N ARG A 130 -8.86 -3.46 14.08
CA ARG A 130 -8.81 -2.21 14.86
C ARG A 130 -8.01 -1.08 14.22
N THR A 131 -7.05 -1.43 13.35
CA THR A 131 -6.22 -0.45 12.62
C THR A 131 -7.07 0.32 11.63
N GLU A 132 -7.03 1.63 11.64
CA GLU A 132 -7.69 2.44 10.61
C GLU A 132 -6.91 2.30 9.29
N VAL A 133 -7.57 1.78 8.25
CA VAL A 133 -6.95 1.57 6.93
C VAL A 133 -7.47 2.59 5.95
N GLY A 134 -6.56 3.41 5.39
CA GLY A 134 -6.85 4.35 4.32
C GLY A 134 -6.24 3.91 2.99
N MET A 135 -6.83 4.36 1.89
CA MET A 135 -6.38 4.05 0.54
C MET A 135 -6.29 5.31 -0.32
N ILE A 136 -5.18 5.46 -1.03
CA ILE A 136 -5.06 6.42 -2.13
C ILE A 136 -4.89 5.64 -3.42
N ALA A 137 -5.83 5.81 -4.36
CA ALA A 137 -5.82 5.20 -5.69
C ALA A 137 -5.41 6.22 -6.75
N GLY A 138 -4.67 5.79 -7.77
CA GLY A 138 -4.28 6.63 -8.89
C GLY A 138 -5.15 6.41 -10.13
N THR A 139 -5.22 7.41 -11.02
CA THR A 139 -5.97 7.33 -12.28
C THR A 139 -5.16 7.67 -13.52
N SER A 140 -3.86 7.98 -13.38
CA SER A 140 -3.03 8.24 -14.56
C SER A 140 -2.51 6.93 -15.16
N PRO A 141 -2.93 6.54 -16.38
CA PRO A 141 -2.70 5.21 -16.94
C PRO A 141 -1.28 5.03 -17.49
N VAL A 142 -0.27 5.62 -16.86
CA VAL A 142 1.14 5.51 -17.28
C VAL A 142 1.82 4.39 -16.51
N GLY A 143 2.16 3.28 -17.20
CA GLY A 143 2.83 2.14 -16.56
C GLY A 143 2.89 0.90 -17.44
N LEU A 144 3.57 -0.13 -16.96
CA LEU A 144 3.76 -1.41 -17.67
C LEU A 144 2.53 -2.33 -17.64
N GLY A 145 1.51 -2.02 -16.83
CA GLY A 145 0.33 -2.86 -16.67
C GLY A 145 -0.48 -3.07 -17.95
N HIS A 146 -0.40 -2.12 -18.91
CA HIS A 146 -1.01 -2.28 -20.24
C HIS A 146 -0.51 -3.51 -21.02
N LEU A 147 0.67 -4.03 -20.68
CA LEU A 147 1.24 -5.20 -21.35
C LEU A 147 0.63 -6.52 -20.86
N PHE A 148 -0.05 -6.51 -19.70
CA PHE A 148 -0.42 -7.75 -19.00
C PHE A 148 -1.93 -7.94 -18.77
N GLY A 149 -2.77 -6.95 -19.04
CA GLY A 149 -4.20 -7.12 -18.87
C GLY A 149 -5.01 -5.90 -19.32
N GLY A 150 -6.24 -6.13 -19.74
CA GLY A 150 -7.22 -5.07 -19.95
C GLY A 150 -7.74 -4.60 -18.60
N PHE A 151 -7.47 -3.34 -18.24
CA PHE A 151 -8.12 -2.71 -17.10
C PHE A 151 -9.55 -2.31 -17.47
N HIS A 152 -10.48 -2.53 -16.58
CA HIS A 152 -11.81 -1.98 -16.67
C HIS A 152 -11.90 -0.73 -15.79
N GLY A 153 -12.29 0.41 -16.37
CA GLY A 153 -12.41 1.68 -15.65
C GLY A 153 -11.09 2.42 -15.41
N GLU A 154 -11.09 3.33 -14.44
CA GLU A 154 -9.94 4.16 -14.10
C GLU A 154 -8.84 3.33 -13.42
N HIS A 155 -7.58 3.59 -13.81
CA HIS A 155 -6.42 2.86 -13.27
C HIS A 155 -5.15 3.72 -13.30
N ASP A 156 -4.17 3.36 -12.47
CA ASP A 156 -2.89 4.07 -12.35
C ASP A 156 -1.79 3.55 -13.29
N GLY A 157 -2.14 2.64 -14.21
CA GLY A 157 -1.23 1.94 -15.10
C GLY A 157 -0.80 0.55 -14.58
N SER A 158 -1.17 0.16 -13.37
CA SER A 158 -0.86 -1.15 -12.76
C SER A 158 -2.01 -1.72 -11.94
N VAL A 159 -2.82 -0.87 -11.32
CA VAL A 159 -3.95 -1.23 -10.45
C VAL A 159 -5.13 -0.35 -10.80
N SER A 160 -6.33 -0.94 -10.93
CA SER A 160 -7.55 -0.19 -11.12
C SER A 160 -8.07 0.39 -9.80
N VAL A 161 -8.84 1.48 -9.88
CA VAL A 161 -9.48 2.07 -8.69
C VAL A 161 -10.40 1.06 -8.00
N GLU A 162 -11.08 0.20 -8.78
CA GLU A 162 -11.97 -0.83 -8.24
C GLU A 162 -11.22 -1.89 -7.40
N GLU A 163 -10.01 -2.30 -7.83
CA GLU A 163 -9.17 -3.24 -7.08
C GLU A 163 -8.71 -2.69 -5.73
N THR A 164 -8.74 -1.36 -5.55
CA THR A 164 -8.37 -0.70 -4.29
C THR A 164 -9.53 -0.54 -3.30
N ARG A 165 -10.79 -0.70 -3.75
CA ARG A 165 -12.00 -0.47 -2.95
C ARG A 165 -12.34 -1.67 -2.08
N LEU A 166 -11.75 -1.74 -0.90
CA LEU A 166 -12.04 -2.79 0.07
C LEU A 166 -13.13 -2.32 1.06
N PRO A 167 -14.19 -3.12 1.33
CA PRO A 167 -15.11 -2.82 2.43
C PRO A 167 -14.40 -2.71 3.77
N GLY A 168 -14.77 -1.71 4.58
CA GLY A 168 -14.19 -1.49 5.90
C GLY A 168 -12.99 -0.53 5.93
N LEU A 169 -12.61 0.08 4.79
CA LEU A 169 -11.64 1.18 4.80
C LEU A 169 -12.18 2.37 5.59
N ALA A 170 -11.31 3.01 6.38
CA ALA A 170 -11.62 4.24 7.12
C ALA A 170 -11.84 5.42 6.15
N ASP A 171 -11.05 5.50 5.07
CA ASP A 171 -11.20 6.51 4.02
C ASP A 171 -10.55 6.05 2.71
N HIS A 172 -11.02 6.61 1.57
CA HIS A 172 -10.53 6.29 0.24
C HIS A 172 -10.47 7.56 -0.62
N ALA A 173 -9.29 7.89 -1.13
CA ALA A 173 -9.08 9.03 -2.02
C ALA A 173 -8.63 8.55 -3.40
N VAL A 174 -8.99 9.33 -4.43
CA VAL A 174 -8.55 9.12 -5.82
C VAL A 174 -7.78 10.36 -6.27
N VAL A 175 -6.60 10.14 -6.86
CA VAL A 175 -5.70 11.21 -7.32
C VAL A 175 -5.28 10.99 -8.77
N HIS A 176 -4.98 12.06 -9.49
CA HIS A 176 -4.45 11.93 -10.84
C HIS A 176 -2.93 11.70 -10.82
N ALA A 177 -2.54 10.47 -10.48
CA ALA A 177 -1.16 10.04 -10.44
C ALA A 177 -1.01 8.62 -11.01
N SER A 178 0.15 8.31 -11.60
CA SER A 178 0.49 6.96 -12.02
C SER A 178 0.96 6.13 -10.82
N HIS A 179 1.02 4.81 -10.97
CA HIS A 179 1.37 3.86 -9.92
C HIS A 179 2.64 4.23 -9.15
N SER A 180 3.74 4.42 -9.84
CA SER A 180 5.01 4.87 -9.22
C SER A 180 5.04 6.38 -8.97
N GLY A 181 4.29 7.17 -9.76
CA GLY A 181 4.19 8.62 -9.62
C GLY A 181 3.60 9.07 -8.28
N MET A 182 2.73 8.26 -7.68
CA MET A 182 2.18 8.52 -6.35
C MET A 182 3.26 8.74 -5.29
N LEU A 183 4.40 8.05 -5.40
CA LEU A 183 5.49 8.15 -4.42
C LEU A 183 6.22 9.50 -4.45
N PHE A 184 6.03 10.28 -5.51
CA PHE A 184 6.65 11.58 -5.73
C PHE A 184 5.63 12.72 -5.84
N SER A 185 4.35 12.45 -5.58
CA SER A 185 3.28 13.44 -5.67
C SER A 185 3.15 14.27 -4.38
N PRO A 186 3.25 15.61 -4.48
CA PRO A 186 2.98 16.50 -3.34
C PRO A 186 1.56 16.34 -2.78
N GLU A 187 0.57 16.10 -3.64
CA GLU A 187 -0.81 15.86 -3.26
C GLU A 187 -0.92 14.59 -2.41
N VAL A 188 -0.31 13.47 -2.87
CA VAL A 188 -0.28 12.21 -2.11
C VAL A 188 0.42 12.40 -0.77
N ALA A 189 1.52 13.17 -0.72
CA ALA A 189 2.22 13.44 0.54
C ALA A 189 1.36 14.25 1.54
N ALA A 190 0.57 15.22 1.03
CA ALA A 190 -0.36 16.00 1.84
C ALA A 190 -1.51 15.13 2.38
N LEU A 191 -2.12 14.31 1.52
CA LEU A 191 -3.16 13.34 1.90
C LEU A 191 -2.63 12.30 2.90
N ALA A 192 -1.43 11.77 2.67
CA ALA A 192 -0.78 10.84 3.59
C ALA A 192 -0.59 11.47 4.97
N THR A 193 -0.07 12.69 5.02
CA THR A 193 0.08 13.46 6.27
C THR A 193 -1.27 13.63 6.98
N ALA A 194 -2.31 14.03 6.25
CA ALA A 194 -3.64 14.23 6.77
C ALA A 194 -4.22 12.94 7.38
N PHE A 195 -4.14 11.84 6.63
CA PHE A 195 -4.63 10.54 7.10
C PHE A 195 -3.88 10.06 8.35
N LEU A 196 -2.55 10.13 8.35
CA LEU A 196 -1.73 9.71 9.50
C LEU A 196 -2.00 10.54 10.75
N GLN A 197 -2.43 11.80 10.61
CA GLN A 197 -2.77 12.68 11.72
C GLN A 197 -4.21 12.49 12.22
N ARG A 198 -5.18 12.23 11.33
CA ARG A 198 -6.62 12.32 11.63
C ARG A 198 -7.43 11.07 11.30
N GLY A 199 -6.88 10.10 10.57
CA GLY A 199 -7.61 8.93 10.07
C GLY A 199 -8.52 9.23 8.86
N ARG A 200 -8.44 10.46 8.30
CA ARG A 200 -9.24 10.91 7.14
C ARG A 200 -8.42 11.82 6.24
N PHE A 201 -8.76 11.83 4.94
CA PHE A 201 -8.12 12.69 3.95
C PHE A 201 -8.69 14.12 3.98
N ALA A 202 -10.01 14.24 4.04
CA ALA A 202 -10.66 15.54 4.13
C ALA A 202 -10.51 16.18 5.53
N PRO A 203 -10.51 17.54 5.63
CA PRO A 203 -10.69 18.21 6.91
C PRO A 203 -12.01 17.79 7.56
N ASP A 204 -12.04 17.80 8.89
CA ASP A 204 -13.28 17.59 9.64
C ASP A 204 -14.24 18.77 9.35
N PRO A 205 -15.42 18.55 8.77
CA PRO A 205 -16.36 19.63 8.51
C PRO A 205 -16.85 20.34 9.79
N ALA A 206 -16.68 19.73 10.97
CA ALA A 206 -17.02 20.32 12.25
C ALA A 206 -15.90 21.20 12.85
N ALA A 207 -14.72 21.25 12.20
CA ALA A 207 -13.56 22.06 12.65
C ALA A 207 -13.41 23.38 11.88
N ALA A 208 -14.39 23.74 11.04
CA ALA A 208 -14.44 24.99 10.27
C ALA A 208 -15.32 26.04 10.94
#